data_ef5b0c42bb89117d93c87b0b2e7a410e
#
_entry.id   ef5b0c42bb89117d93c87b0b2e7a410e
#
_cell.length_a   1.000
_cell.length_b   1.000
_cell.length_c   1.000
_cell.angle_alpha   90.00
_cell.angle_beta   90.00
_cell.angle_gamma   90.00
#
_symmetry.space_group_name_H-M   'P 1'
#
loop_
_entity.id
_entity.type
_entity.pdbx_description
1 polymer ?
#
loop_
_entity_poly.entity_id
_entity_poly.type
_entity_poly.pdbx_seq_one_letter_code
_entity_poly.pdbx_strand_id
1 'polypeptide(L)'
;MLLGGAAGAFVGPDMLDLELSFEATRAAGVTLGSGVIMVFDETVPLVPVLLRIAGFFRDESCGQCVPCRVGTVRQQEALLRLSNDRPRGSVDDELALLDEIARGMRDASICGLGQTAANAIESAIKALRPFAGAGAA
;
A
#
# COMPACT_ATOMS: atom_id res chain seq x y z
N MET A 1 -2.99 8.26 9.28
CA MET A 1 -2.54 9.36 8.39
C MET A 1 -1.72 8.76 7.25
N LEU A 2 -1.83 9.30 6.02
CA LEU A 2 -0.98 8.93 4.88
C LEU A 2 0.02 10.05 4.64
N LEU A 3 1.30 9.75 4.72
CA LEU A 3 2.41 10.66 4.44
C LEU A 3 2.99 10.36 3.05
N GLY A 4 3.22 11.37 2.24
CA GLY A 4 3.89 11.24 0.94
C GLY A 4 2.99 10.87 -0.24
N GLY A 5 1.66 10.93 -0.07
CA GLY A 5 0.70 10.60 -1.12
C GLY A 5 0.69 9.10 -1.47
N ALA A 6 0.26 8.75 -2.70
CA ALA A 6 0.08 7.36 -3.12
C ALA A 6 1.37 6.51 -3.03
N ALA A 7 2.54 7.12 -3.25
CA ALA A 7 3.86 6.47 -3.13
C ALA A 7 4.43 6.50 -1.69
N GLY A 8 3.69 7.09 -0.76
CA GLY A 8 4.08 7.26 0.63
C GLY A 8 3.72 6.09 1.53
N ALA A 9 3.50 6.38 2.80
CA ALA A 9 3.20 5.35 3.80
C ALA A 9 2.09 5.77 4.75
N PHE A 10 1.23 4.82 5.11
CA PHE A 10 0.29 4.99 6.21
C PHE A 10 1.01 4.85 7.55
N VAL A 11 0.67 5.73 8.47
CA VAL A 11 1.16 5.71 9.85
C VAL A 11 -0.01 5.75 10.81
N GLY A 12 0.17 5.13 11.97
CA GLY A 12 -0.81 5.08 13.05
C GLY A 12 -0.86 6.37 13.88
N PRO A 13 -1.78 6.42 14.87
CA PRO A 13 -1.92 7.57 15.77
C PRO A 13 -0.67 7.84 16.63
N ASP A 14 0.12 6.81 16.89
CA ASP A 14 1.40 6.86 17.63
C ASP A 14 2.47 7.70 16.93
N MET A 15 2.30 8.00 15.65
CA MET A 15 3.24 8.77 14.84
C MET A 15 2.73 10.17 14.48
N LEU A 16 1.69 10.68 15.14
CA LEU A 16 1.13 12.02 14.84
C LEU A 16 2.10 13.16 15.19
N ASP A 17 2.99 12.94 16.15
CA ASP A 17 4.02 13.90 16.56
C ASP A 17 5.35 13.75 15.81
N LEU A 18 5.36 12.92 14.73
CA LEU A 18 6.55 12.74 13.90
C LEU A 18 6.96 14.07 13.24
N GLU A 19 8.21 14.48 13.47
CA GLU A 19 8.77 15.63 12.79
C GLU A 19 8.83 15.41 11.26
N LEU A 20 8.31 16.37 10.50
CA LEU A 20 8.27 16.29 9.04
C LEU A 20 9.60 16.74 8.41
N SER A 21 10.68 16.09 8.82
CA SER A 21 12.02 16.21 8.21
C SER A 21 12.39 14.92 7.48
N PHE A 22 13.31 15.00 6.51
CA PHE A 22 13.79 13.81 5.80
C PHE A 22 14.51 12.84 6.75
N GLU A 23 15.20 13.38 7.75
CA GLU A 23 15.95 12.62 8.73
C GLU A 23 15.00 11.85 9.66
N ALA A 24 14.02 12.54 10.25
CA ALA A 24 13.08 11.94 11.19
C ALA A 24 12.17 10.90 10.49
N THR A 25 11.64 11.22 9.32
CA THR A 25 10.79 10.27 8.58
C THR A 25 11.56 9.04 8.12
N ARG A 26 12.82 9.20 7.69
CA ARG A 26 13.69 8.07 7.34
C ARG A 26 13.99 7.20 8.55
N ALA A 27 14.30 7.80 9.71
CA ALA A 27 14.53 7.07 10.95
C ALA A 27 13.29 6.29 11.42
N ALA A 28 12.10 6.83 11.16
CA ALA A 28 10.82 6.18 11.44
C ALA A 28 10.41 5.13 10.36
N GLY A 29 11.21 4.92 9.33
CA GLY A 29 10.93 3.97 8.25
C GLY A 29 9.81 4.38 7.30
N VAL A 30 9.49 5.68 7.24
CA VAL A 30 8.49 6.24 6.33
C VAL A 30 9.12 7.23 5.36
N THR A 31 8.40 7.58 4.31
CA THR A 31 8.87 8.53 3.30
C THR A 31 7.94 9.72 3.19
N LEU A 32 8.49 10.91 2.96
CA LEU A 32 7.69 12.10 2.65
C LEU A 32 7.12 12.07 1.21
N GLY A 33 7.62 11.20 0.35
CA GLY A 33 7.13 11.02 -1.02
C GLY A 33 6.93 12.36 -1.75
N SER A 34 5.68 12.65 -2.13
CA SER A 34 5.28 13.91 -2.79
C SER A 34 5.06 15.08 -1.82
N GLY A 35 5.28 14.91 -0.52
CA GLY A 35 5.00 15.93 0.50
C GLY A 35 3.52 16.07 0.90
N VAL A 36 2.63 15.29 0.30
CA VAL A 36 1.20 15.31 0.65
C VAL A 36 0.98 14.64 2.01
N ILE A 37 0.18 15.27 2.85
CA ILE A 37 -0.29 14.72 4.13
C ILE A 37 -1.81 14.60 4.05
N MET A 38 -2.32 13.38 4.25
CA MET A 38 -3.76 13.11 4.28
C MET A 38 -4.13 12.50 5.64
N VAL A 39 -5.01 13.18 6.35
CA VAL A 39 -5.54 12.70 7.63
C VAL A 39 -6.90 12.06 7.36
N PHE A 40 -7.12 10.88 7.92
CA PHE A 40 -8.37 10.16 7.87
C PHE A 40 -8.86 9.94 9.30
N ASP A 41 -10.13 10.16 9.53
CA ASP A 41 -10.80 9.78 10.77
C ASP A 41 -11.36 8.34 10.66
N GLU A 42 -11.93 7.85 11.76
CA GLU A 42 -12.46 6.49 11.85
C GLU A 42 -13.70 6.24 10.97
N THR A 43 -14.30 7.29 10.41
CA THR A 43 -15.49 7.16 9.55
C THR A 43 -15.10 6.80 8.11
N VAL A 44 -13.84 7.03 7.73
CA VAL A 44 -13.36 6.75 6.38
C VAL A 44 -12.98 5.27 6.23
N PRO A 45 -13.70 4.51 5.38
CA PRO A 45 -13.36 3.11 5.14
C PRO A 45 -12.02 3.02 4.39
N LEU A 46 -11.03 2.38 5.02
CA LEU A 46 -9.66 2.34 4.51
C LEU A 46 -9.52 1.49 3.24
N VAL A 47 -10.23 0.35 3.15
CA VAL A 47 -10.11 -0.58 2.02
C VAL A 47 -10.43 0.08 0.67
N PRO A 48 -11.51 0.87 0.50
CA PRO A 48 -11.74 1.66 -0.71
C PRO A 48 -10.61 2.65 -1.05
N VAL A 49 -9.95 3.24 -0.05
CA VAL A 49 -8.79 4.12 -0.27
C VAL A 49 -7.61 3.32 -0.84
N LEU A 50 -7.32 2.14 -0.27
CA LEU A 50 -6.26 1.26 -0.78
C LEU A 50 -6.53 0.79 -2.21
N LEU A 51 -7.77 0.43 -2.52
CA LEU A 51 -8.18 0.04 -3.88
C LEU A 51 -8.00 1.19 -4.88
N ARG A 52 -8.29 2.43 -4.48
CA ARG A 52 -8.06 3.62 -5.32
C ARG A 52 -6.58 3.86 -5.57
N ILE A 53 -5.73 3.70 -4.54
CA ILE A 53 -4.28 3.81 -4.68
C ILE A 53 -3.74 2.72 -5.61
N ALA A 54 -4.17 1.47 -5.45
CA ALA A 54 -3.77 0.38 -6.32
C ALA A 54 -4.20 0.61 -7.78
N GLY A 55 -5.44 1.08 -7.99
CA GLY A 55 -5.96 1.47 -9.29
C GLY A 55 -5.13 2.57 -9.95
N PHE A 56 -4.77 3.61 -9.19
CA PHE A 56 -3.91 4.68 -9.66
C PHE A 56 -2.57 4.13 -10.20
N PHE A 57 -1.85 3.30 -9.45
CA PHE A 57 -0.58 2.75 -9.92
C PHE A 57 -0.71 1.83 -11.12
N ARG A 58 -1.81 1.05 -11.21
CA ARG A 58 -2.11 0.25 -12.40
C ARG A 58 -2.29 1.14 -13.64
N ASP A 59 -3.06 2.21 -13.52
CA ASP A 59 -3.42 3.08 -14.64
C ASP A 59 -2.27 3.97 -15.08
N GLU A 60 -1.39 4.39 -14.14
CA GLU A 60 -0.21 5.20 -14.40
C GLU A 60 1.02 4.38 -14.82
N SER A 61 0.94 3.05 -14.80
CA SER A 61 2.05 2.20 -15.28
C SER A 61 2.25 2.38 -16.77
N CYS A 62 3.46 2.77 -17.18
CA CYS A 62 3.80 2.89 -18.60
C CYS A 62 3.89 1.54 -19.33
N GLY A 63 3.82 0.41 -18.59
CA GLY A 63 3.85 -0.95 -19.13
C GLY A 63 5.22 -1.47 -19.59
N GLN A 64 6.29 -0.66 -19.44
CA GLN A 64 7.62 -1.00 -19.98
C GLN A 64 8.23 -2.23 -19.29
N CYS A 65 8.24 -2.29 -17.97
CA CYS A 65 8.83 -3.42 -17.24
C CYS A 65 7.78 -4.36 -16.67
N VAL A 66 8.06 -5.67 -16.75
CA VAL A 66 7.12 -6.72 -16.31
C VAL A 66 6.76 -6.62 -14.83
N PRO A 67 7.69 -6.39 -13.89
CA PRO A 67 7.35 -6.34 -12.47
C PRO A 67 6.29 -5.28 -12.15
N CYS A 68 6.43 -4.07 -12.68
CA CYS A 68 5.45 -3.01 -12.51
C CYS A 68 4.16 -3.33 -13.26
N ARG A 69 4.22 -3.63 -14.57
CA ARG A 69 3.04 -3.86 -15.41
C ARG A 69 2.14 -4.97 -14.88
N VAL A 70 2.73 -6.08 -14.45
CA VAL A 70 2.00 -7.23 -13.93
C VAL A 70 1.70 -7.06 -12.44
N GLY A 71 2.68 -6.59 -11.67
CA GLY A 71 2.57 -6.46 -10.22
C GLY A 71 1.46 -5.51 -9.79
N THR A 72 1.31 -4.33 -10.43
CA THR A 72 0.24 -3.38 -10.10
C THR A 72 -1.16 -3.95 -10.34
N VAL A 73 -1.34 -4.71 -11.43
CA VAL A 73 -2.59 -5.42 -11.72
C VAL A 73 -2.87 -6.48 -10.66
N ARG A 74 -1.89 -7.34 -10.37
CA ARG A 74 -2.03 -8.42 -9.39
C ARG A 74 -2.27 -7.92 -7.98
N GLN A 75 -1.59 -6.82 -7.61
CA GLN A 75 -1.83 -6.14 -6.33
C GLN A 75 -3.28 -5.67 -6.20
N GLN A 76 -3.82 -5.02 -7.21
CA GLN A 76 -5.22 -4.58 -7.19
C GLN A 76 -6.19 -5.75 -7.16
N GLU A 77 -5.96 -6.80 -7.94
CA GLU A 77 -6.78 -8.02 -7.93
C GLU A 77 -6.80 -8.69 -6.55
N ALA A 78 -5.64 -8.77 -5.86
CA ALA A 78 -5.56 -9.34 -4.53
C ALA A 78 -6.35 -8.50 -3.51
N LEU A 79 -6.22 -7.17 -3.55
CA LEU A 79 -7.02 -6.26 -2.72
C LEU A 79 -8.52 -6.37 -3.00
N LEU A 80 -8.93 -6.53 -4.27
CA LEU A 80 -10.33 -6.74 -4.64
C LEU A 80 -10.86 -8.06 -4.08
N ARG A 81 -10.08 -9.12 -4.09
CA ARG A 81 -10.50 -10.39 -3.48
C ARG A 81 -10.65 -10.26 -1.98
N LEU A 82 -9.71 -9.62 -1.29
CA LEU A 82 -9.80 -9.35 0.14
C LEU A 82 -11.02 -8.47 0.48
N SER A 83 -11.28 -7.44 -0.31
CA SER A 83 -12.42 -6.52 -0.10
C SER A 83 -13.78 -7.17 -0.30
N ASN A 84 -13.84 -8.25 -1.10
CA ASN A 84 -15.06 -9.01 -1.37
C ASN A 84 -15.15 -10.30 -0.55
N ASP A 85 -14.28 -10.49 0.44
CA ASP A 85 -14.20 -11.68 1.28
C ASP A 85 -14.06 -12.99 0.47
N ARG A 86 -13.22 -12.95 -0.59
CA ARG A 86 -12.94 -14.06 -1.51
C ARG A 86 -11.44 -14.24 -1.73
N PRO A 87 -10.64 -14.40 -0.68
CA PRO A 87 -9.20 -14.63 -0.84
C PRO A 87 -8.93 -15.95 -1.56
N ARG A 88 -7.75 -16.05 -2.17
CA ARG A 88 -7.23 -17.34 -2.67
C ARG A 88 -6.59 -18.08 -1.49
N GLY A 89 -7.24 -19.11 -1.01
CA GLY A 89 -6.87 -19.76 0.23
C GLY A 89 -7.40 -19.00 1.44
N SER A 90 -6.53 -18.63 2.35
CA SER A 90 -6.86 -17.79 3.52
C SER A 90 -6.56 -16.31 3.30
N VAL A 91 -7.02 -15.46 4.21
CA VAL A 91 -6.63 -14.04 4.23
C VAL A 91 -5.10 -13.90 4.37
N ASP A 92 -4.48 -14.75 5.20
CA ASP A 92 -3.02 -14.72 5.39
C ASP A 92 -2.26 -15.13 4.14
N ASP A 93 -2.76 -16.10 3.37
CA ASP A 93 -2.17 -16.47 2.08
C ASP A 93 -2.24 -15.30 1.07
N GLU A 94 -3.35 -14.56 1.04
CA GLU A 94 -3.51 -13.41 0.16
C GLU A 94 -2.63 -12.22 0.60
N LEU A 95 -2.45 -12.02 1.90
CA LEU A 95 -1.52 -11.02 2.43
C LEU A 95 -0.06 -11.38 2.14
N ALA A 96 0.30 -12.65 2.24
CA ALA A 96 1.62 -13.15 1.86
C ALA A 96 1.88 -12.93 0.35
N LEU A 97 0.89 -13.20 -0.49
CA LEU A 97 0.98 -12.93 -1.93
C LEU A 97 1.19 -11.45 -2.23
N LEU A 98 0.50 -10.55 -1.52
CA LEU A 98 0.71 -9.10 -1.66
C LEU A 98 2.14 -8.70 -1.31
N ASP A 99 2.72 -9.25 -0.25
CA ASP A 99 4.12 -9.00 0.13
C ASP A 99 5.11 -9.50 -0.94
N GLU A 100 4.87 -10.68 -1.53
CA GLU A 100 5.68 -11.20 -2.63
C GLU A 100 5.63 -10.32 -3.87
N ILE A 101 4.42 -9.87 -4.26
CA ILE A 101 4.21 -8.94 -5.39
C ILE A 101 4.96 -7.62 -5.12
N ALA A 102 4.82 -7.08 -3.91
CA ALA A 102 5.47 -5.84 -3.48
C ALA A 102 7.00 -5.94 -3.58
N ARG A 103 7.58 -7.04 -3.09
CA ARG A 103 9.04 -7.29 -3.21
C ARG A 103 9.46 -7.37 -4.67
N GLY A 104 8.76 -8.13 -5.49
CA GLY A 104 9.06 -8.24 -6.92
C GLY A 104 9.01 -6.90 -7.65
N MET A 105 8.01 -6.07 -7.35
CA MET A 105 7.91 -4.72 -7.91
C MET A 105 9.05 -3.82 -7.44
N ARG A 106 9.34 -3.79 -6.14
CA ARG A 106 10.39 -2.96 -5.54
C ARG A 106 11.78 -3.29 -6.08
N ASP A 107 12.09 -4.58 -6.16
CA ASP A 107 13.45 -5.04 -6.45
C ASP A 107 13.75 -5.08 -7.96
N ALA A 108 12.74 -5.26 -8.82
CA ALA A 108 12.95 -5.48 -10.25
C ALA A 108 12.28 -4.45 -11.18
N SER A 109 11.57 -3.44 -10.65
CA SER A 109 11.05 -2.36 -11.50
C SER A 109 12.16 -1.37 -11.87
N ILE A 110 12.08 -0.87 -13.12
CA ILE A 110 13.10 0.04 -13.68
C ILE A 110 13.07 1.42 -13.00
N CYS A 111 11.89 1.90 -12.60
CA CYS A 111 11.72 3.26 -12.08
C CYS A 111 10.93 3.30 -10.77
N GLY A 112 10.93 4.47 -10.14
CA GLY A 112 10.30 4.72 -8.86
C GLY A 112 8.79 4.41 -8.82
N LEU A 113 8.07 4.50 -9.94
CA LEU A 113 6.65 4.17 -9.95
C LEU A 113 6.41 2.73 -9.48
N GLY A 114 7.02 1.75 -10.13
CA GLY A 114 6.88 0.34 -9.74
C GLY A 114 7.53 0.04 -8.38
N GLN A 115 8.67 0.68 -8.07
CA GLN A 115 9.38 0.47 -6.81
C GLN A 115 8.58 0.95 -5.60
N THR A 116 7.67 1.92 -5.76
CA THR A 116 6.89 2.50 -4.65
C THR A 116 5.41 2.15 -4.68
N ALA A 117 4.93 1.44 -5.70
CA ALA A 117 3.52 1.15 -5.91
C ALA A 117 2.85 0.38 -4.75
N ALA A 118 3.63 -0.36 -3.97
CA ALA A 118 3.12 -1.12 -2.83
C ALA A 118 3.25 -0.40 -1.48
N ASN A 119 4.01 0.69 -1.37
CA ASN A 119 4.38 1.30 -0.09
C ASN A 119 3.17 1.64 0.80
N ALA A 120 2.18 2.34 0.24
CA ALA A 120 0.98 2.72 0.99
C ALA A 120 0.16 1.50 1.43
N ILE A 121 0.10 0.47 0.58
CA ILE A 121 -0.67 -0.75 0.85
C ILE A 121 0.02 -1.59 1.93
N GLU A 122 1.33 -1.84 1.80
CA GLU A 122 2.10 -2.57 2.82
C GLU A 122 2.06 -1.89 4.18
N SER A 123 2.25 -0.57 4.22
CA SER A 123 2.23 0.20 5.46
C SER A 123 0.84 0.22 6.11
N ALA A 124 -0.24 0.33 5.32
CA ALA A 124 -1.60 0.24 5.84
C ALA A 124 -1.89 -1.15 6.44
N ILE A 125 -1.49 -2.22 5.77
CA ILE A 125 -1.66 -3.58 6.27
C ILE A 125 -0.92 -3.78 7.60
N LYS A 126 0.31 -3.29 7.70
CA LYS A 126 1.14 -3.41 8.91
C LYS A 126 0.63 -2.55 10.07
N ALA A 127 0.35 -1.27 9.82
CA ALA A 127 0.02 -0.31 10.87
C ALA A 127 -1.46 -0.32 11.27
N LEU A 128 -2.37 -0.54 10.31
CA LEU A 128 -3.81 -0.32 10.50
C LEU A 128 -4.64 -1.60 10.38
N ARG A 129 -4.06 -2.69 9.91
CA ARG A 129 -4.66 -4.03 9.80
C ARG A 129 -6.09 -4.03 9.21
N PRO A 130 -6.31 -3.44 8.02
CA PRO A 130 -7.65 -3.21 7.47
C PRO A 130 -8.44 -4.50 7.17
N PHE A 131 -7.78 -5.65 7.16
CA PHE A 131 -8.37 -6.96 6.92
C PHE A 131 -8.41 -7.83 8.18
N ALA A 132 -8.10 -7.30 9.37
CA ALA A 132 -8.25 -8.01 10.63
C ALA A 132 -9.74 -8.26 10.92
N GLY A 133 -10.16 -9.53 10.88
CA GLY A 133 -11.57 -9.93 11.05
C GLY A 133 -12.29 -10.34 9.75
N ALA A 134 -11.72 -10.13 8.59
CA ALA A 134 -12.18 -10.74 7.35
C ALA A 134 -11.86 -12.24 7.39
N GLY A 135 -12.87 -13.09 7.33
CA GLY A 135 -12.71 -14.55 7.39
C GLY A 135 -13.13 -15.22 8.71
N ALA A 136 -13.74 -14.48 9.64
CA ALA A 136 -14.33 -15.00 10.87
C ALA A 136 -15.88 -15.14 10.78
N ALA A 137 -16.37 -15.66 9.64
CA ALA A 137 -17.78 -16.01 9.45
C ALA A 137 -17.89 -17.44 8.97
#